data_29883b5e171fc3e454b52454f2a10691
#
_entry.id   29883b5e171fc3e454b52454f2a10691
#
_cell.length_a   1.000
_cell.length_b   1.000
_cell.length_c   1.000
_cell.angle_alpha   90.00
_cell.angle_beta   90.00
_cell.angle_gamma   90.00
#
_symmetry.space_group_name_H-M   'P 1'
#
loop_
_entity.id
_entity.type
_entity.pdbx_description
1 polymer ?
#
loop_
_entity_poly.entity_id
_entity_poly.type
_entity_poly.pdbx_seq_one_letter_code
_entity_poly.pdbx_strand_id
1 'polypeptide(L)'
;MRAKLGGRARAGAALALVVSVTVLAAACSGGSPAPVSTAFAGAAAPSGSWPDPNGDLANTRNAPDAEISAANVSGLREAWAFKLTGTAAAGVQSLGSLTAPPVVQGGVVYLQDQDANVYALALATGKLKWEYQVNLPEQSGPGPDGVAVADGVVYGDSSTSAFALSAATGQTIWADSNLLNSGQGAFEIQPQVAGGRVYLASAYGSGPGGGVLMALNASTGHLLWTFNTVIGVGAGVQALGLGSGGAWETPLIGTDGSVTFGTGNPYQSIGEAIAHPSRQLYTDSEVNLDAATGKLRWYYQAVPNDFADHDLQSSPIATTIGGVPVTIAGGKVGYVYALNARTGALLWKTPVGEHNGHDNDSLLALSHQLTITYPYTVAPGSLGGILSNMAVADGSVYVATIDLPITYTGSNSVTGNKAGGPESGEIEALSLATGKVEWDTKVATLPLGAATVSNNLLFTTLYTGTLIALDRATGAIVYQHQLPTSANAPIAVFGNTVLVPSGGPKTSAKGGGGNPQLVAYTIP
;
A
#
# COMPACT_ATOMS: atom_id res chain seq x y z
N MET A 1 3.05 -76.77 8.96
CA MET A 1 1.89 -77.65 9.29
C MET A 1 0.64 -76.81 8.98
N ARG A 2 0.00 -76.92 7.85
CA ARG A 2 -1.21 -77.70 7.48
C ARG A 2 -2.22 -77.79 8.66
N ALA A 3 -3.48 -77.28 8.56
CA ALA A 3 -4.61 -77.65 7.67
C ALA A 3 -5.72 -76.60 7.87
N LYS A 4 -6.41 -76.11 6.92
CA LYS A 4 -7.52 -76.55 6.02
C LYS A 4 -8.83 -76.90 6.68
N LEU A 5 -9.91 -76.31 6.10
CA LEU A 5 -11.32 -76.74 5.92
C LEU A 5 -12.29 -76.26 7.03
N GLY A 6 -13.45 -75.75 6.76
CA GLY A 6 -14.34 -75.77 5.61
C GLY A 6 -15.77 -75.53 6.05
N GLY A 7 -16.50 -74.75 5.35
CA GLY A 7 -17.78 -74.79 4.78
C GLY A 7 -19.04 -74.89 5.65
N ARG A 8 -20.01 -74.05 5.44
CA ARG A 8 -21.35 -74.30 4.84
C ARG A 8 -22.33 -73.17 5.10
N ALA A 9 -22.91 -72.75 4.02
CA ALA A 9 -24.02 -71.83 3.98
C ALA A 9 -25.30 -72.42 4.56
N ARG A 10 -26.10 -71.59 5.19
CA ARG A 10 -27.56 -71.79 5.29
C ARG A 10 -28.28 -70.45 5.05
N ALA A 11 -29.16 -70.49 4.07
CA ALA A 11 -30.11 -69.43 3.75
C ALA A 11 -31.20 -69.40 4.85
N GLY A 12 -31.63 -68.18 5.18
CA GLY A 12 -32.76 -67.94 6.06
C GLY A 12 -33.48 -66.63 5.58
N ALA A 13 -34.76 -66.85 5.30
CA ALA A 13 -35.65 -65.91 4.62
C ALA A 13 -35.83 -64.54 5.31
N ALA A 14 -35.94 -63.50 4.49
CA ALA A 14 -36.25 -62.13 4.89
C ALA A 14 -37.74 -62.00 5.21
N LEU A 15 -38.06 -61.38 6.33
CA LEU A 15 -39.36 -60.83 6.64
C LEU A 15 -39.20 -59.30 6.62
N ALA A 16 -39.77 -58.68 5.60
CA ALA A 16 -39.75 -57.24 5.46
C ALA A 16 -40.83 -56.61 6.35
N LEU A 17 -40.43 -55.89 7.37
CA LEU A 17 -41.33 -55.03 8.14
C LEU A 17 -41.22 -53.60 7.59
N VAL A 18 -42.27 -53.16 6.88
CA VAL A 18 -42.38 -51.77 6.43
C VAL A 18 -42.85 -50.92 7.60
N VAL A 19 -41.92 -50.14 8.18
CA VAL A 19 -42.24 -49.08 9.13
C VAL A 19 -42.28 -47.78 8.35
N SER A 20 -43.49 -47.26 8.13
CA SER A 20 -43.66 -45.90 7.56
C SER A 20 -43.31 -44.86 8.62
N VAL A 21 -42.15 -44.26 8.50
CA VAL A 21 -41.78 -43.05 9.27
C VAL A 21 -42.23 -41.84 8.49
N THR A 22 -43.27 -41.17 8.96
CA THR A 22 -43.68 -39.86 8.46
C THR A 22 -42.71 -38.83 8.98
N VAL A 23 -41.75 -38.39 8.15
CA VAL A 23 -40.87 -37.26 8.45
C VAL A 23 -41.65 -35.99 8.21
N LEU A 24 -42.04 -35.29 9.27
CA LEU A 24 -42.44 -33.86 9.16
C LEU A 24 -41.18 -33.08 8.75
N ALA A 25 -41.12 -32.65 7.51
CA ALA A 25 -40.16 -31.68 7.05
C ALA A 25 -40.51 -30.31 7.66
N ALA A 26 -39.84 -29.93 8.71
CA ALA A 26 -39.78 -28.54 9.13
C ALA A 26 -39.03 -27.77 8.02
N ALA A 27 -39.74 -26.94 7.27
CA ALA A 27 -39.16 -26.03 6.32
C ALA A 27 -38.37 -24.98 7.09
N CYS A 28 -37.07 -25.22 7.31
CA CYS A 28 -36.13 -24.16 7.56
C CYS A 28 -36.03 -23.34 6.27
N SER A 29 -36.58 -22.15 6.28
CA SER A 29 -36.34 -21.14 5.25
C SER A 29 -34.86 -20.77 5.29
N GLY A 30 -34.04 -21.57 4.63
CA GLY A 30 -32.67 -21.22 4.31
C GLY A 30 -32.73 -20.05 3.33
N GLY A 31 -32.59 -18.83 3.82
CA GLY A 31 -32.30 -17.70 2.98
C GLY A 31 -31.05 -18.06 2.17
N SER A 32 -31.15 -18.08 0.85
CA SER A 32 -29.97 -18.15 -0.02
C SER A 32 -29.01 -17.07 0.46
N PRO A 33 -27.71 -17.37 0.64
CA PRO A 33 -26.75 -16.31 0.89
C PRO A 33 -26.91 -15.28 -0.22
N ALA A 34 -27.01 -14.01 0.16
CA ALA A 34 -27.05 -12.92 -0.79
C ALA A 34 -25.89 -13.12 -1.77
N PRO A 35 -26.10 -12.91 -3.08
CA PRO A 35 -25.01 -13.06 -4.04
C PRO A 35 -23.89 -12.14 -3.58
N VAL A 36 -22.72 -12.72 -3.33
CA VAL A 36 -21.49 -11.97 -3.07
C VAL A 36 -21.36 -11.03 -4.26
N SER A 37 -21.43 -9.73 -3.99
CA SER A 37 -21.26 -8.71 -5.02
C SER A 37 -19.94 -8.98 -5.73
N THR A 38 -20.02 -9.35 -7.01
CA THR A 38 -18.86 -9.56 -7.89
C THR A 38 -18.30 -8.23 -8.41
N ALA A 39 -18.66 -7.13 -7.81
CA ALA A 39 -18.12 -5.81 -8.13
C ALA A 39 -16.71 -5.66 -7.52
N PHE A 40 -15.73 -6.30 -8.16
CA PHE A 40 -14.33 -5.92 -8.04
C PHE A 40 -14.09 -4.78 -9.03
N ALA A 41 -13.39 -3.75 -8.63
CA ALA A 41 -12.92 -2.58 -9.38
C ALA A 41 -13.76 -2.16 -10.60
N GLY A 42 -14.42 -1.02 -10.56
CA GLY A 42 -15.08 -0.43 -11.70
C GLY A 42 -16.35 0.36 -11.41
N ALA A 43 -16.88 0.36 -10.19
CA ALA A 43 -17.88 1.34 -9.81
C ALA A 43 -17.15 2.66 -9.51
N ALA A 44 -17.48 3.72 -10.27
CA ALA A 44 -17.02 5.06 -9.94
C ALA A 44 -17.40 5.38 -8.48
N ALA A 45 -16.48 6.01 -7.74
CA ALA A 45 -16.75 6.46 -6.39
C ALA A 45 -18.04 7.32 -6.38
N PRO A 46 -18.88 7.23 -5.34
CA PRO A 46 -20.00 8.13 -5.20
C PRO A 46 -19.52 9.58 -5.20
N SER A 47 -20.23 10.46 -5.89
CA SER A 47 -19.87 11.88 -5.95
C SER A 47 -19.71 12.47 -4.54
N GLY A 48 -18.68 13.29 -4.35
CA GLY A 48 -18.36 13.88 -3.04
C GLY A 48 -17.77 12.91 -2.02
N SER A 49 -17.12 11.83 -2.48
CA SER A 49 -16.48 10.83 -1.62
C SER A 49 -15.07 10.46 -2.11
N TRP A 50 -14.28 9.88 -1.19
CA TRP A 50 -13.00 9.22 -1.43
C TRP A 50 -13.04 7.88 -0.68
N PRO A 51 -13.80 6.89 -1.23
CA PRO A 51 -14.27 5.76 -0.45
C PRO A 51 -13.21 4.71 -0.10
N ASP A 52 -12.12 4.67 -0.85
CA ASP A 52 -11.02 3.73 -0.68
C ASP A 52 -9.70 4.47 -0.42
N PRO A 53 -8.67 3.83 0.13
CA PRO A 53 -7.38 4.46 0.43
C PRO A 53 -6.78 5.29 -0.71
N ASN A 54 -6.83 4.77 -1.93
CA ASN A 54 -6.37 5.45 -3.15
C ASN A 54 -7.52 5.95 -4.05
N GLY A 55 -8.67 6.24 -3.45
CA GLY A 55 -9.86 6.78 -4.12
C GLY A 55 -10.81 5.72 -4.65
N ASP A 56 -10.27 4.62 -5.18
CA ASP A 56 -11.03 3.48 -5.68
C ASP A 56 -10.26 2.16 -5.49
N LEU A 57 -10.94 1.02 -5.69
CA LEU A 57 -10.34 -0.32 -5.59
C LEU A 57 -9.27 -0.61 -6.65
N ALA A 58 -9.18 0.20 -7.70
CA ALA A 58 -8.15 0.13 -8.72
C ALA A 58 -6.90 0.95 -8.39
N ASN A 59 -6.89 1.67 -7.27
CA ASN A 59 -5.84 2.55 -6.77
C ASN A 59 -5.50 3.70 -7.75
N THR A 60 -6.47 4.18 -8.54
CA THR A 60 -6.17 5.13 -9.63
C THR A 60 -5.77 6.53 -9.16
N ARG A 61 -6.11 6.92 -7.93
CA ARG A 61 -5.95 8.27 -7.40
C ARG A 61 -6.44 9.36 -8.34
N ASN A 62 -7.51 9.05 -9.04
CA ASN A 62 -8.20 9.94 -9.96
C ASN A 62 -9.56 10.34 -9.37
N ALA A 63 -9.81 11.62 -9.23
CA ALA A 63 -11.08 12.18 -8.78
C ALA A 63 -11.91 12.68 -9.98
N PRO A 64 -12.68 11.81 -10.64
CA PRO A 64 -13.40 12.18 -11.87
C PRO A 64 -14.57 13.13 -11.61
N ASP A 65 -15.05 13.22 -10.37
CA ASP A 65 -16.13 14.11 -9.92
C ASP A 65 -15.63 15.41 -9.28
N ALA A 66 -14.30 15.63 -9.26
CA ALA A 66 -13.77 16.83 -8.65
C ALA A 66 -14.16 18.09 -9.44
N GLU A 67 -14.54 19.13 -8.73
CA GLU A 67 -14.92 20.43 -9.30
C GLU A 67 -13.71 21.38 -9.39
N ILE A 68 -12.58 20.99 -8.78
CA ILE A 68 -11.35 21.79 -8.71
C ILE A 68 -10.57 21.61 -10.01
N SER A 69 -10.23 22.74 -10.64
CA SER A 69 -9.51 22.82 -11.91
C SER A 69 -8.53 23.99 -11.93
N ALA A 70 -7.71 24.12 -12.95
CA ALA A 70 -6.80 25.24 -13.11
C ALA A 70 -7.55 26.61 -13.16
N ALA A 71 -8.82 26.61 -13.55
CA ALA A 71 -9.63 27.83 -13.61
C ALA A 71 -10.03 28.37 -12.22
N ASN A 72 -10.10 27.53 -11.19
CA ASN A 72 -10.63 27.90 -9.88
C ASN A 72 -9.73 27.53 -8.69
N VAL A 73 -8.64 26.80 -8.88
CA VAL A 73 -7.74 26.35 -7.81
C VAL A 73 -7.19 27.50 -6.95
N SER A 74 -7.00 28.70 -7.53
CA SER A 74 -6.63 29.90 -6.79
C SER A 74 -7.67 30.32 -5.75
N GLY A 75 -8.89 29.82 -5.88
CA GLY A 75 -10.01 30.00 -4.96
C GLY A 75 -10.01 29.08 -3.74
N LEU A 76 -9.12 28.09 -3.66
CA LEU A 76 -9.01 27.22 -2.49
C LEU A 76 -8.79 28.01 -1.19
N ARG A 77 -9.61 27.72 -0.20
CA ARG A 77 -9.54 28.32 1.15
C ARG A 77 -9.70 27.23 2.19
N GLU A 78 -9.04 27.39 3.33
CA GLU A 78 -9.26 26.52 4.48
C GLU A 78 -10.73 26.61 4.92
N ALA A 79 -11.41 25.47 4.92
CA ALA A 79 -12.76 25.34 5.43
C ALA A 79 -12.75 24.97 6.91
N TRP A 80 -11.86 24.07 7.30
CA TRP A 80 -11.64 23.66 8.67
C TRP A 80 -10.29 22.96 8.82
N ALA A 81 -9.79 22.91 10.06
CA ALA A 81 -8.64 22.11 10.46
C ALA A 81 -8.97 21.34 11.73
N PHE A 82 -8.62 20.06 11.74
CA PHE A 82 -8.71 19.18 12.90
C PHE A 82 -7.32 18.85 13.42
N LYS A 83 -7.00 19.33 14.62
CA LYS A 83 -5.73 19.00 15.29
C LYS A 83 -5.82 17.63 15.93
N LEU A 84 -4.83 16.78 15.69
CA LEU A 84 -4.76 15.48 16.34
C LEU A 84 -4.59 15.65 17.83
N THR A 85 -5.31 14.85 18.60
CA THR A 85 -5.27 14.84 20.07
C THR A 85 -4.20 13.90 20.61
N GLY A 86 -3.77 12.91 19.81
CA GLY A 86 -2.69 11.99 20.12
C GLY A 86 -1.31 12.69 20.12
N THR A 87 -0.40 12.15 20.89
CA THR A 87 1.03 12.51 20.83
C THR A 87 1.70 11.54 19.87
N ALA A 88 2.46 12.05 18.89
CA ALA A 88 3.29 11.17 18.08
C ALA A 88 4.20 10.35 18.98
N ALA A 89 4.11 9.05 18.87
CA ALA A 89 4.93 8.13 19.63
C ALA A 89 6.44 8.42 19.40
N ALA A 90 7.27 8.18 20.39
CA ALA A 90 8.66 8.67 20.46
C ALA A 90 9.62 8.13 19.37
N GLY A 91 9.30 7.08 18.59
CA GLY A 91 10.13 6.51 17.51
C GLY A 91 9.70 6.86 16.08
N VAL A 92 8.48 7.39 15.90
CA VAL A 92 7.92 7.78 14.58
C VAL A 92 8.21 9.24 14.22
N GLN A 93 9.05 9.92 14.99
CA GLN A 93 9.39 11.34 14.74
C GLN A 93 10.03 11.59 13.37
N SER A 94 10.60 10.56 12.73
CA SER A 94 11.20 10.66 11.41
C SER A 94 10.19 10.72 10.27
N LEU A 95 8.99 10.13 10.44
CA LEU A 95 7.95 10.07 9.39
C LEU A 95 6.75 10.98 9.68
N GLY A 96 6.60 11.42 10.93
CA GLY A 96 5.49 12.28 11.34
C GLY A 96 4.32 11.50 11.95
N SER A 97 3.21 12.20 12.13
CA SER A 97 2.02 11.66 12.80
C SER A 97 0.95 11.18 11.82
N LEU A 98 1.03 11.58 10.55
CA LEU A 98 0.10 11.20 9.49
C LEU A 98 0.91 10.78 8.25
N THR A 99 0.71 9.56 7.80
CA THR A 99 1.41 8.94 6.67
C THR A 99 0.46 8.32 5.66
N ALA A 100 -0.83 8.13 6.00
CA ALA A 100 -1.85 7.59 5.13
C ALA A 100 -2.90 8.63 4.71
N PRO A 101 -3.54 8.48 3.53
CA PRO A 101 -4.64 9.32 3.12
C PRO A 101 -5.89 9.08 3.96
N PRO A 102 -6.73 10.11 4.19
CA PRO A 102 -8.05 9.92 4.76
C PRO A 102 -9.00 9.20 3.79
N VAL A 103 -9.96 8.45 4.33
CA VAL A 103 -11.07 7.86 3.59
C VAL A 103 -12.34 8.66 3.86
N VAL A 104 -13.18 8.89 2.84
CA VAL A 104 -14.40 9.69 2.96
C VAL A 104 -15.59 8.93 2.44
N GLN A 105 -16.51 8.61 3.35
CA GLN A 105 -17.79 7.94 3.01
C GLN A 105 -18.95 8.55 3.79
N GLY A 106 -20.09 8.73 3.12
CA GLY A 106 -21.33 9.17 3.78
C GLY A 106 -21.21 10.51 4.53
N GLY A 107 -20.37 11.43 4.07
CA GLY A 107 -20.13 12.71 4.74
C GLY A 107 -19.30 12.62 6.03
N VAL A 108 -18.57 11.52 6.21
CA VAL A 108 -17.64 11.29 7.32
C VAL A 108 -16.25 11.07 6.77
N VAL A 109 -15.26 11.71 7.39
CA VAL A 109 -13.84 11.53 7.14
C VAL A 109 -13.29 10.58 8.19
N TYR A 110 -12.63 9.53 7.78
CA TYR A 110 -11.94 8.58 8.63
C TYR A 110 -10.44 8.68 8.37
N LEU A 111 -9.65 8.76 9.43
CA LEU A 111 -8.19 8.76 9.34
C LEU A 111 -7.60 8.04 10.55
N GLN A 112 -6.38 7.55 10.39
CA GLN A 112 -5.59 6.93 11.45
C GLN A 112 -4.28 7.69 11.59
N ASP A 113 -3.79 7.83 12.82
CA ASP A 113 -2.47 8.40 13.10
C ASP A 113 -1.44 7.28 13.35
N GLN A 114 -0.18 7.68 13.47
CA GLN A 114 0.95 6.75 13.70
C GLN A 114 0.97 6.12 15.11
N ASP A 115 0.09 6.55 16.03
CA ASP A 115 -0.19 5.88 17.30
C ASP A 115 -1.34 4.87 17.17
N ALA A 116 -1.76 4.57 15.92
CA ALA A 116 -2.88 3.73 15.53
C ALA A 116 -4.26 4.21 16.01
N ASN A 117 -4.37 5.46 16.50
CA ASN A 117 -5.68 6.02 16.87
C ASN A 117 -6.49 6.34 15.62
N VAL A 118 -7.79 6.04 15.66
CA VAL A 118 -8.70 6.28 14.54
C VAL A 118 -9.67 7.39 14.89
N TYR A 119 -9.83 8.33 13.96
CA TYR A 119 -10.73 9.48 14.11
C TYR A 119 -11.83 9.45 13.05
N ALA A 120 -13.06 9.72 13.44
CA ALA A 120 -14.15 10.00 12.50
C ALA A 120 -14.60 11.45 12.66
N LEU A 121 -14.58 12.20 11.58
CA LEU A 121 -14.90 13.63 11.56
C LEU A 121 -16.11 13.88 10.65
N ALA A 122 -16.95 14.84 11.01
CA ALA A 122 -17.98 15.33 10.10
C ALA A 122 -17.31 16.11 8.95
N LEU A 123 -17.45 15.66 7.71
CA LEU A 123 -16.82 16.25 6.52
C LEU A 123 -17.10 17.76 6.41
N ALA A 124 -18.34 18.17 6.61
CA ALA A 124 -18.74 19.56 6.44
C ALA A 124 -18.11 20.54 7.46
N THR A 125 -17.59 20.07 8.59
CA THR A 125 -17.19 20.95 9.71
C THR A 125 -15.90 20.57 10.40
N GLY A 126 -15.30 19.43 10.07
CA GLY A 126 -14.12 18.87 10.77
C GLY A 126 -14.40 18.48 12.24
N LYS A 127 -15.65 18.52 12.70
CA LYS A 127 -15.97 18.17 14.09
C LYS A 127 -15.81 16.68 14.34
N LEU A 128 -15.10 16.34 15.42
CA LEU A 128 -14.96 14.96 15.89
C LEU A 128 -16.34 14.35 16.20
N LYS A 129 -16.61 13.19 15.61
CA LYS A 129 -17.78 12.36 15.89
C LYS A 129 -17.46 11.29 16.92
N TRP A 130 -16.34 10.61 16.73
CA TRP A 130 -15.79 9.64 17.68
C TRP A 130 -14.28 9.47 17.41
N GLU A 131 -13.58 8.97 18.41
CA GLU A 131 -12.17 8.61 18.40
C GLU A 131 -12.02 7.22 19.01
N TYR A 132 -11.17 6.39 18.40
CA TYR A 132 -10.75 5.10 18.93
C TYR A 132 -9.28 5.18 19.26
N GLN A 133 -8.94 5.02 20.54
CA GLN A 133 -7.56 5.08 21.03
C GLN A 133 -7.02 3.66 21.24
N VAL A 134 -5.90 3.35 20.63
CA VAL A 134 -5.25 2.04 20.75
C VAL A 134 -4.41 1.96 22.01
N ASN A 135 -3.86 3.08 22.50
CA ASN A 135 -3.03 3.16 23.71
C ASN A 135 -1.89 2.13 23.74
N LEU A 136 -1.18 2.00 22.63
CA LEU A 136 -0.03 1.10 22.56
C LEU A 136 1.10 1.62 23.44
N PRO A 137 1.69 0.78 24.32
CA PRO A 137 2.82 1.17 25.15
C PRO A 137 4.13 1.32 24.37
N GLU A 138 4.22 0.74 23.20
CA GLU A 138 5.37 0.78 22.29
C GLU A 138 4.86 0.86 20.86
N GLN A 139 5.58 1.61 20.05
CA GLN A 139 5.23 2.09 18.74
C GLN A 139 4.86 1.04 17.71
N SER A 140 3.89 1.38 16.89
CA SER A 140 3.80 0.93 15.49
C SER A 140 5.09 1.32 14.76
N GLY A 141 5.45 0.58 13.76
CA GLY A 141 6.54 0.93 12.86
C GLY A 141 6.24 2.18 12.04
N PRO A 142 7.11 2.54 11.11
CA PRO A 142 7.02 3.77 10.33
C PRO A 142 6.07 3.71 9.13
N GLY A 143 5.18 2.72 9.03
CA GLY A 143 4.33 2.49 7.88
C GLY A 143 3.24 3.54 7.62
N PRO A 144 2.46 3.43 6.53
CA PRO A 144 1.37 4.35 6.25
C PRO A 144 0.20 4.26 7.20
N ASP A 145 0.08 3.26 8.06
CA ASP A 145 -0.99 3.08 9.05
C ASP A 145 -2.26 3.87 8.76
N GLY A 146 -3.22 3.26 8.09
CA GLY A 146 -4.44 3.91 7.66
C GLY A 146 -5.64 3.00 7.75
N VAL A 147 -6.81 3.53 7.47
CA VAL A 147 -8.05 2.76 7.52
C VAL A 147 -8.64 2.51 6.14
N ALA A 148 -9.38 1.40 6.01
CA ALA A 148 -10.35 1.17 4.94
C ALA A 148 -11.77 1.20 5.52
N VAL A 149 -12.75 1.55 4.70
CA VAL A 149 -14.16 1.62 5.14
C VAL A 149 -15.04 0.88 4.15
N ALA A 150 -15.81 -0.08 4.64
CA ALA A 150 -16.78 -0.81 3.82
C ALA A 150 -17.99 -1.21 4.64
N ASP A 151 -19.18 -1.14 4.06
CA ASP A 151 -20.44 -1.63 4.65
C ASP A 151 -20.72 -1.12 6.09
N GLY A 152 -20.33 0.12 6.39
CA GLY A 152 -20.52 0.73 7.71
C GLY A 152 -19.51 0.27 8.78
N VAL A 153 -18.41 -0.32 8.37
CA VAL A 153 -17.32 -0.80 9.22
C VAL A 153 -16.01 -0.13 8.80
N VAL A 154 -15.23 0.32 9.78
CA VAL A 154 -13.86 0.83 9.62
C VAL A 154 -12.89 -0.28 9.98
N TYR A 155 -11.98 -0.59 9.10
CA TYR A 155 -10.92 -1.58 9.28
C TYR A 155 -9.58 -0.89 9.36
N GLY A 156 -8.76 -1.28 10.30
CA GLY A 156 -7.42 -0.76 10.50
C GLY A 156 -6.54 -1.79 11.20
N ASP A 157 -5.32 -1.39 11.43
CA ASP A 157 -4.36 -2.19 12.17
C ASP A 157 -3.54 -1.33 13.14
N SER A 158 -2.82 -2.01 13.97
CA SER A 158 -1.75 -1.49 14.80
C SER A 158 -0.56 -2.44 14.64
N SER A 159 0.60 -2.10 15.15
CA SER A 159 1.80 -2.94 14.97
C SER A 159 1.61 -4.45 15.23
N THR A 160 0.66 -4.82 16.09
CA THR A 160 0.46 -6.22 16.50
C THR A 160 -0.95 -6.76 16.25
N SER A 161 -1.90 -5.91 15.90
CA SER A 161 -3.33 -6.29 15.84
C SER A 161 -3.98 -5.73 14.59
N ALA A 162 -4.94 -6.46 14.03
CA ALA A 162 -5.93 -5.90 13.12
C ALA A 162 -7.27 -5.76 13.85
N PHE A 163 -8.07 -4.78 13.46
CA PHE A 163 -9.35 -4.49 14.09
C PHE A 163 -10.43 -4.02 13.11
N ALA A 164 -11.69 -4.17 13.53
CA ALA A 164 -12.85 -3.58 12.86
C ALA A 164 -13.70 -2.81 13.87
N LEU A 165 -14.11 -1.60 13.47
CA LEU A 165 -14.90 -0.70 14.28
C LEU A 165 -16.21 -0.36 13.58
N SER A 166 -17.28 -0.12 14.35
CA SER A 166 -18.50 0.47 13.81
C SER A 166 -18.22 1.87 13.26
N ALA A 167 -18.44 2.11 11.98
CA ALA A 167 -18.25 3.41 11.36
C ALA A 167 -19.14 4.51 11.98
N ALA A 168 -20.28 4.12 12.56
CA ALA A 168 -21.19 5.04 13.21
C ALA A 168 -20.73 5.48 14.60
N THR A 169 -20.08 4.58 15.38
CA THR A 169 -19.83 4.78 16.81
C THR A 169 -18.38 4.64 17.26
N GLY A 170 -17.50 4.07 16.43
CA GLY A 170 -16.12 3.73 16.80
C GLY A 170 -16.01 2.53 17.75
N GLN A 171 -17.11 1.85 18.07
CA GLN A 171 -17.06 0.67 18.93
C GLN A 171 -16.43 -0.52 18.18
N THR A 172 -15.57 -1.26 18.87
CA THR A 172 -14.92 -2.47 18.35
C THR A 172 -15.96 -3.54 18.02
N ILE A 173 -15.92 -4.06 16.79
CA ILE A 173 -16.69 -5.21 16.35
C ILE A 173 -15.86 -6.47 16.57
N TRP A 174 -14.61 -6.44 16.14
CA TRP A 174 -13.61 -7.47 16.43
C TRP A 174 -12.21 -6.86 16.47
N ALA A 175 -11.29 -7.52 17.18
CA ALA A 175 -9.85 -7.25 17.14
C ALA A 175 -9.12 -8.58 17.32
N ASP A 176 -8.02 -8.78 16.59
CA ASP A 176 -7.17 -9.97 16.68
C ASP A 176 -5.70 -9.58 16.74
N SER A 177 -5.02 -9.98 17.81
CA SER A 177 -3.60 -9.74 18.05
C SER A 177 -2.72 -10.99 17.86
N ASN A 178 -3.29 -12.08 17.34
CA ASN A 178 -2.60 -13.35 17.16
C ASN A 178 -2.36 -13.69 15.68
N LEU A 179 -2.31 -12.68 14.83
CA LEU A 179 -2.21 -12.87 13.37
C LEU A 179 -0.77 -13.05 12.90
N LEU A 180 0.21 -12.49 13.62
CA LEU A 180 1.62 -12.56 13.29
C LEU A 180 2.37 -13.48 14.26
N ASN A 181 3.27 -14.30 13.73
CA ASN A 181 4.21 -15.10 14.51
C ASN A 181 5.50 -14.30 14.78
N SER A 182 6.29 -14.78 15.75
CA SER A 182 7.61 -14.18 16.03
C SER A 182 8.48 -14.12 14.77
N GLY A 183 9.03 -12.96 14.47
CA GLY A 183 9.88 -12.72 13.31
C GLY A 183 9.12 -12.32 12.03
N GLN A 184 7.79 -12.26 12.04
CA GLN A 184 7.00 -11.83 10.88
C GLN A 184 6.80 -10.30 10.80
N GLY A 185 7.46 -9.54 11.68
CA GLY A 185 7.40 -8.08 11.65
C GLY A 185 6.17 -7.50 12.36
N ALA A 186 5.67 -6.40 11.81
CA ALA A 186 4.54 -5.64 12.33
C ALA A 186 3.57 -5.29 11.20
N PHE A 187 2.32 -5.00 11.53
CA PHE A 187 1.40 -4.37 10.58
C PHE A 187 1.74 -2.89 10.45
N GLU A 188 1.76 -2.41 9.23
CA GLU A 188 2.05 -1.02 8.88
C GLU A 188 1.39 -0.65 7.55
N ILE A 189 0.28 -1.29 7.24
CA ILE A 189 -0.39 -1.17 5.95
C ILE A 189 -1.70 -0.41 6.09
N GLN A 190 -2.01 0.46 5.14
CA GLN A 190 -3.40 0.87 4.98
C GLN A 190 -4.15 -0.27 4.27
N PRO A 191 -5.07 -0.98 4.96
CA PRO A 191 -5.69 -2.18 4.44
C PRO A 191 -6.61 -1.89 3.24
N GLN A 192 -6.93 -2.93 2.47
CA GLN A 192 -7.99 -2.86 1.47
C GLN A 192 -9.09 -3.87 1.79
N VAL A 193 -10.33 -3.49 1.49
CA VAL A 193 -11.50 -4.33 1.80
C VAL A 193 -12.34 -4.56 0.55
N ALA A 194 -12.52 -5.82 0.20
CA ALA A 194 -13.38 -6.20 -0.92
C ALA A 194 -13.91 -7.64 -0.77
N GLY A 195 -15.11 -7.90 -1.27
CA GLY A 195 -15.68 -9.24 -1.32
C GLY A 195 -15.76 -9.96 0.04
N GLY A 196 -16.01 -9.21 1.11
CA GLY A 196 -16.09 -9.72 2.47
C GLY A 196 -14.73 -10.12 3.09
N ARG A 197 -13.64 -9.58 2.57
CA ARG A 197 -12.27 -9.81 3.05
C ARG A 197 -11.55 -8.50 3.33
N VAL A 198 -10.72 -8.52 4.37
CA VAL A 198 -9.72 -7.48 4.66
C VAL A 198 -8.37 -8.02 4.23
N TYR A 199 -7.67 -7.30 3.38
CA TYR A 199 -6.33 -7.66 2.90
C TYR A 199 -5.31 -6.81 3.64
N LEU A 200 -4.37 -7.49 4.28
CA LEU A 200 -3.33 -6.96 5.14
C LEU A 200 -1.97 -7.55 4.78
N ALA A 201 -0.92 -6.91 5.26
CA ALA A 201 0.43 -7.44 5.16
C ALA A 201 1.27 -6.97 6.34
N SER A 202 2.35 -7.69 6.63
CA SER A 202 3.35 -7.26 7.59
C SER A 202 4.59 -6.70 6.90
N ALA A 203 5.28 -5.80 7.58
CA ALA A 203 6.56 -5.24 7.22
C ALA A 203 7.61 -5.52 8.30
N TYR A 204 8.89 -5.28 8.01
CA TYR A 204 10.05 -5.44 8.93
C TYR A 204 10.22 -6.84 9.53
N GLY A 205 9.71 -7.88 8.90
CA GLY A 205 9.97 -9.25 9.32
C GLY A 205 11.46 -9.58 9.28
N SER A 206 11.96 -10.28 10.30
CA SER A 206 13.34 -10.74 10.37
C SER A 206 13.38 -12.26 10.53
N GLY A 207 14.18 -12.93 9.70
CA GLY A 207 14.36 -14.38 9.78
C GLY A 207 13.42 -15.19 8.87
N PRO A 208 13.33 -16.52 9.11
CA PRO A 208 12.50 -17.40 8.29
C PRO A 208 11.03 -17.05 8.43
N GLY A 209 10.40 -16.67 7.34
CA GLY A 209 9.00 -16.29 7.33
C GLY A 209 8.73 -14.83 6.98
N GLY A 210 9.76 -13.96 6.98
CA GLY A 210 9.76 -12.60 6.41
C GLY A 210 8.45 -11.82 6.49
N GLY A 211 8.13 -11.09 5.45
CA GLY A 211 6.83 -10.46 5.29
C GLY A 211 5.73 -11.48 5.01
N VAL A 212 4.53 -11.18 5.47
CA VAL A 212 3.35 -12.02 5.30
C VAL A 212 2.23 -11.21 4.67
N LEU A 213 1.73 -11.68 3.53
CA LEU A 213 0.50 -11.19 2.94
C LEU A 213 -0.65 -12.04 3.45
N MET A 214 -1.80 -11.44 3.79
CA MET A 214 -2.92 -12.18 4.36
C MET A 214 -4.29 -11.63 3.98
N ALA A 215 -5.32 -12.47 4.13
CA ALA A 215 -6.70 -12.04 4.13
C ALA A 215 -7.43 -12.53 5.36
N LEU A 216 -8.24 -11.64 5.93
CA LEU A 216 -9.15 -11.93 7.04
C LEU A 216 -10.59 -11.91 6.53
N ASN A 217 -11.47 -12.64 7.22
CA ASN A 217 -12.89 -12.49 7.05
C ASN A 217 -13.33 -11.11 7.62
N ALA A 218 -13.91 -10.25 6.81
CA ALA A 218 -14.23 -8.88 7.20
C ALA A 218 -15.22 -8.80 8.37
N SER A 219 -16.15 -9.74 8.49
CA SER A 219 -17.16 -9.72 9.55
C SER A 219 -16.70 -10.30 10.89
N THR A 220 -15.67 -11.15 10.89
CA THR A 220 -15.25 -11.89 12.10
C THR A 220 -13.79 -11.69 12.49
N GLY A 221 -12.95 -11.13 11.63
CA GLY A 221 -11.50 -11.02 11.82
C GLY A 221 -10.73 -12.33 11.64
N HIS A 222 -11.40 -13.47 11.43
CA HIS A 222 -10.71 -14.75 11.29
C HIS A 222 -9.80 -14.80 10.07
N LEU A 223 -8.59 -15.30 10.26
CA LEU A 223 -7.62 -15.54 9.21
C LEU A 223 -8.16 -16.53 8.18
N LEU A 224 -8.16 -16.15 6.90
CA LEU A 224 -8.58 -16.99 5.78
C LEU A 224 -7.39 -17.68 5.10
N TRP A 225 -6.34 -16.92 4.84
CA TRP A 225 -5.10 -17.43 4.25
C TRP A 225 -3.92 -16.48 4.53
N THR A 226 -2.70 -17.03 4.44
CA THR A 226 -1.44 -16.29 4.45
C THR A 226 -0.59 -16.71 3.26
N PHE A 227 0.28 -15.79 2.80
CA PHE A 227 1.33 -16.03 1.82
C PHE A 227 2.63 -15.40 2.32
N ASN A 228 3.67 -16.22 2.49
CA ASN A 228 4.98 -15.74 2.90
C ASN A 228 5.75 -15.20 1.70
N THR A 229 6.27 -13.99 1.81
CA THR A 229 7.01 -13.31 0.74
C THR A 229 8.48 -13.74 0.68
N VAL A 230 8.99 -14.44 1.70
CA VAL A 230 10.36 -14.97 1.72
C VAL A 230 10.29 -16.49 1.79
N ILE A 231 10.51 -17.13 0.64
CA ILE A 231 10.54 -18.61 0.53
C ILE A 231 11.84 -19.05 -0.12
N GLY A 232 12.33 -20.23 0.29
CA GLY A 232 13.45 -20.90 -0.37
C GLY A 232 14.80 -20.20 -0.20
N VAL A 233 14.94 -19.32 0.79
CA VAL A 233 16.24 -18.78 1.18
C VAL A 233 17.10 -19.98 1.61
N GLY A 234 18.18 -20.24 0.89
CA GLY A 234 19.11 -21.32 1.24
C GLY A 234 19.57 -21.19 2.69
N ALA A 235 19.91 -22.30 3.33
CA ALA A 235 20.27 -22.35 4.75
C ALA A 235 21.35 -21.30 5.15
N GLY A 236 22.17 -20.84 4.19
CA GLY A 236 23.15 -19.77 4.41
C GLY A 236 22.51 -18.39 4.60
N VAL A 237 21.49 -18.06 3.87
CA VAL A 237 20.79 -16.75 3.95
C VAL A 237 19.90 -16.71 5.18
N GLN A 238 19.23 -17.81 5.52
CA GLN A 238 18.50 -17.96 6.79
C GLN A 238 19.43 -17.81 8.02
N ALA A 239 20.67 -18.30 7.92
CA ALA A 239 21.67 -18.16 8.99
C ALA A 239 22.14 -16.70 9.17
N LEU A 240 21.97 -15.83 8.16
CA LEU A 240 22.30 -14.41 8.22
C LEU A 240 21.17 -13.56 8.83
N GLY A 241 20.03 -14.16 9.18
CA GLY A 241 18.88 -13.43 9.72
C GLY A 241 18.18 -12.51 8.74
N LEU A 242 18.44 -12.69 7.44
CA LEU A 242 17.80 -11.92 6.38
C LEU A 242 16.34 -12.34 6.28
N GLY A 243 15.48 -11.40 6.35
CA GLY A 243 14.04 -11.53 6.22
C GLY A 243 13.51 -10.24 5.65
N SER A 244 12.34 -10.09 5.41
CA SER A 244 11.51 -9.00 4.94
C SER A 244 10.70 -9.41 3.73
N GLY A 245 10.74 -8.69 2.61
CA GLY A 245 9.71 -8.81 1.58
C GLY A 245 8.36 -8.34 2.13
N GLY A 246 8.37 -7.44 3.11
CA GLY A 246 7.16 -6.86 3.69
C GLY A 246 6.37 -6.06 2.68
N ALA A 247 5.10 -5.80 2.97
CA ALA A 247 4.27 -4.90 2.19
C ALA A 247 3.56 -3.93 3.13
N TRP A 248 3.52 -2.65 2.79
CA TRP A 248 2.92 -1.60 3.62
C TRP A 248 2.01 -0.65 2.82
N GLU A 249 2.02 -0.71 1.51
CA GLU A 249 1.12 0.07 0.67
C GLU A 249 -0.16 -0.70 0.34
N THR A 250 -1.24 0.02 0.11
CA THR A 250 -2.57 -0.55 -0.14
C THR A 250 -2.56 -1.49 -1.34
N PRO A 251 -3.01 -2.75 -1.19
CA PRO A 251 -3.03 -3.71 -2.28
C PRO A 251 -4.11 -3.37 -3.32
N LEU A 252 -3.88 -3.83 -4.55
CA LEU A 252 -4.83 -3.74 -5.66
C LEU A 252 -5.80 -4.91 -5.64
N ILE A 253 -7.09 -4.62 -5.78
CA ILE A 253 -8.14 -5.63 -5.99
C ILE A 253 -8.46 -5.74 -7.49
N GLY A 254 -8.13 -6.88 -8.07
CA GLY A 254 -8.42 -7.15 -9.49
C GLY A 254 -9.87 -7.54 -9.74
N THR A 255 -10.42 -7.11 -10.89
CA THR A 255 -11.79 -7.47 -11.33
C THR A 255 -11.94 -8.97 -11.63
N ASP A 256 -10.83 -9.68 -11.77
CA ASP A 256 -10.76 -11.12 -12.05
C ASP A 256 -10.66 -11.98 -10.76
N GLY A 257 -10.87 -11.39 -9.59
CA GLY A 257 -10.76 -12.05 -8.29
C GLY A 257 -9.31 -12.26 -7.85
N SER A 258 -8.39 -11.43 -8.31
CA SER A 258 -7.02 -11.37 -7.81
C SER A 258 -6.84 -10.27 -6.75
N VAL A 259 -5.78 -10.39 -5.98
CA VAL A 259 -5.22 -9.32 -5.15
C VAL A 259 -3.72 -9.21 -5.45
N THR A 260 -3.22 -7.99 -5.63
CA THR A 260 -1.80 -7.74 -5.94
C THR A 260 -1.19 -6.87 -4.86
N PHE A 261 -0.01 -7.26 -4.39
CA PHE A 261 0.80 -6.53 -3.43
C PHE A 261 2.16 -6.21 -4.03
N GLY A 262 2.64 -5.00 -3.82
CA GLY A 262 4.05 -4.67 -3.95
C GLY A 262 4.82 -5.09 -2.71
N THR A 263 6.03 -5.63 -2.86
CA THR A 263 6.85 -6.11 -1.75
C THR A 263 8.20 -5.41 -1.67
N GLY A 264 8.70 -5.32 -0.44
CA GLY A 264 9.98 -4.72 -0.14
C GLY A 264 11.17 -5.67 -0.22
N ASN A 265 12.30 -5.14 0.15
CA ASN A 265 13.64 -5.70 0.01
C ASN A 265 13.95 -6.84 1.01
N PRO A 266 15.06 -7.57 0.83
CA PRO A 266 15.49 -8.64 1.73
C PRO A 266 16.34 -8.18 2.92
N TYR A 267 16.61 -6.89 3.10
CA TYR A 267 17.50 -6.30 4.11
C TYR A 267 18.93 -6.85 4.13
N GLN A 268 19.47 -7.26 2.99
CA GLN A 268 20.87 -7.69 2.91
C GLN A 268 21.80 -6.50 2.67
N SER A 269 23.01 -6.60 3.20
CA SER A 269 24.08 -5.63 2.91
C SER A 269 24.68 -5.86 1.53
N ILE A 270 25.34 -4.82 0.98
CA ILE A 270 26.10 -4.94 -0.27
C ILE A 270 27.18 -6.03 -0.22
N GLY A 271 27.81 -6.21 0.96
CA GLY A 271 28.78 -7.27 1.19
C GLY A 271 28.18 -8.67 1.09
N GLU A 272 27.00 -8.88 1.67
CA GLU A 272 26.27 -10.14 1.60
C GLU A 272 25.77 -10.43 0.19
N ALA A 273 25.22 -9.43 -0.50
CA ALA A 273 24.76 -9.57 -1.88
C ALA A 273 25.85 -10.01 -2.85
N ILE A 274 27.10 -9.61 -2.61
CA ILE A 274 28.27 -10.00 -3.43
C ILE A 274 28.81 -11.37 -2.98
N ALA A 275 28.92 -11.60 -1.66
CA ALA A 275 29.50 -12.84 -1.14
C ALA A 275 28.60 -14.06 -1.34
N HIS A 276 27.28 -13.86 -1.26
CA HIS A 276 26.26 -14.92 -1.30
C HIS A 276 25.10 -14.56 -2.27
N PRO A 277 25.40 -14.25 -3.55
CA PRO A 277 24.37 -13.78 -4.47
C PRO A 277 23.32 -14.85 -4.69
N SER A 278 22.07 -14.48 -4.49
CA SER A 278 20.94 -15.37 -4.69
C SER A 278 19.67 -14.59 -5.03
N ARG A 279 18.83 -15.19 -5.86
CA ARG A 279 17.49 -14.65 -6.11
C ARG A 279 16.61 -14.92 -4.90
N GLN A 280 16.10 -13.87 -4.30
CA GLN A 280 15.30 -13.95 -3.07
C GLN A 280 13.82 -13.72 -3.41
N LEU A 281 13.07 -14.81 -3.54
CA LEU A 281 11.64 -14.75 -3.83
C LEU A 281 10.84 -14.63 -2.53
N TYR A 282 9.90 -13.69 -2.43
CA TYR A 282 9.39 -12.75 -3.45
C TYR A 282 9.64 -11.29 -2.99
N THR A 283 10.89 -10.95 -2.69
CA THR A 283 11.28 -9.57 -2.37
C THR A 283 11.27 -8.71 -3.63
N ASP A 284 11.11 -7.42 -3.47
CA ASP A 284 11.16 -6.41 -4.55
C ASP A 284 10.29 -6.79 -5.75
N SER A 285 9.07 -7.21 -5.47
CA SER A 285 8.20 -7.87 -6.44
C SER A 285 6.77 -7.34 -6.41
N GLU A 286 6.11 -7.40 -7.56
CA GLU A 286 4.66 -7.48 -7.61
C GLU A 286 4.24 -8.95 -7.43
N VAL A 287 3.40 -9.22 -6.44
CA VAL A 287 2.90 -10.56 -6.11
C VAL A 287 1.40 -10.58 -6.29
N ASN A 288 0.92 -11.29 -7.31
CA ASN A 288 -0.51 -11.43 -7.59
C ASN A 288 -1.01 -12.79 -7.10
N LEU A 289 -2.01 -12.75 -6.25
CA LEU A 289 -2.60 -13.90 -5.59
C LEU A 289 -4.07 -14.06 -6.00
N ASP A 290 -4.58 -15.26 -5.92
CA ASP A 290 -6.02 -15.52 -5.90
C ASP A 290 -6.62 -14.97 -4.59
N ALA A 291 -7.50 -14.00 -4.70
CA ALA A 291 -8.05 -13.26 -3.56
C ALA A 291 -8.84 -14.14 -2.57
N ALA A 292 -9.38 -15.27 -3.03
CA ALA A 292 -10.14 -16.19 -2.20
C ALA A 292 -9.26 -17.19 -1.43
N THR A 293 -8.12 -17.58 -2.01
CA THR A 293 -7.32 -18.71 -1.53
C THR A 293 -5.89 -18.36 -1.15
N GLY A 294 -5.40 -17.16 -1.48
CA GLY A 294 -4.00 -16.76 -1.30
C GLY A 294 -3.01 -17.49 -2.20
N LYS A 295 -3.47 -18.27 -3.18
CA LYS A 295 -2.58 -18.99 -4.09
C LYS A 295 -1.95 -18.04 -5.09
N LEU A 296 -0.62 -18.18 -5.27
CA LEU A 296 0.13 -17.41 -6.27
C LEU A 296 -0.43 -17.66 -7.68
N ARG A 297 -0.73 -16.57 -8.40
CA ARG A 297 -1.08 -16.59 -9.82
C ARG A 297 0.13 -16.23 -10.67
N TRP A 298 0.81 -15.13 -10.34
CA TRP A 298 2.06 -14.69 -10.96
C TRP A 298 2.83 -13.75 -10.04
N TYR A 299 4.10 -13.54 -10.34
CA TYR A 299 4.90 -12.48 -9.73
C TYR A 299 5.81 -11.85 -10.80
N TYR A 300 6.23 -10.62 -10.54
CA TYR A 300 7.27 -9.92 -11.28
C TYR A 300 8.28 -9.37 -10.29
N GLN A 301 9.52 -9.84 -10.32
CA GLN A 301 10.59 -9.38 -9.44
C GLN A 301 11.45 -8.35 -10.16
N ALA A 302 11.45 -7.11 -9.65
CA ALA A 302 12.19 -6.00 -10.25
C ALA A 302 13.69 -6.09 -9.90
N VAL A 303 14.03 -6.40 -8.63
CA VAL A 303 15.41 -6.44 -8.15
C VAL A 303 15.69 -7.79 -7.46
N PRO A 304 16.30 -8.76 -8.13
CA PRO A 304 16.35 -10.14 -7.65
C PRO A 304 17.39 -10.43 -6.56
N ASN A 305 18.31 -9.53 -6.28
CA ASN A 305 19.37 -9.66 -5.27
C ASN A 305 19.71 -8.26 -4.73
N ASP A 306 18.71 -7.66 -4.09
CA ASP A 306 18.78 -6.26 -3.67
C ASP A 306 19.70 -6.06 -2.46
N PHE A 307 20.44 -4.95 -2.49
CA PHE A 307 21.28 -4.45 -1.41
C PHE A 307 21.14 -2.93 -1.19
N ALA A 308 20.33 -2.28 -2.02
CA ALA A 308 20.20 -0.82 -2.03
C ALA A 308 18.84 -0.35 -1.48
N ASP A 309 18.04 -1.28 -0.95
CA ASP A 309 16.70 -1.00 -0.41
C ASP A 309 15.76 -0.49 -1.52
N HIS A 310 15.78 -1.20 -2.66
CA HIS A 310 15.05 -0.86 -3.88
C HIS A 310 13.65 -1.47 -3.94
N ASP A 311 12.90 -1.40 -2.85
CA ASP A 311 11.54 -1.91 -2.74
C ASP A 311 10.68 -1.64 -3.97
N LEU A 312 9.81 -2.59 -4.35
CA LEU A 312 8.76 -2.40 -5.34
C LEU A 312 7.41 -2.27 -4.61
N GLN A 313 7.28 -1.25 -3.78
CA GLN A 313 6.25 -1.17 -2.74
C GLN A 313 5.06 -0.26 -3.07
N SER A 314 5.12 0.61 -4.09
CA SER A 314 3.99 1.53 -4.33
C SER A 314 2.70 0.76 -4.62
N SER A 315 1.56 1.29 -4.20
CA SER A 315 0.26 0.64 -4.47
C SER A 315 0.10 0.32 -5.96
N PRO A 316 -0.07 -0.96 -6.34
CA PRO A 316 -0.27 -1.32 -7.75
C PRO A 316 -1.58 -0.71 -8.27
N ILE A 317 -1.59 -0.27 -9.53
CA ILE A 317 -2.77 0.38 -10.13
C ILE A 317 -3.32 -0.49 -11.27
N ALA A 318 -4.63 -0.74 -11.26
CA ALA A 318 -5.30 -1.42 -12.36
C ALA A 318 -5.72 -0.43 -13.45
N THR A 319 -5.42 -0.78 -14.71
CA THR A 319 -5.83 -0.01 -15.87
C THR A 319 -5.90 -0.90 -17.13
N THR A 320 -6.05 -0.29 -18.31
CA THR A 320 -6.03 -1.00 -19.60
C THR A 320 -5.19 -0.27 -20.64
N ILE A 321 -4.44 -1.01 -21.43
CA ILE A 321 -3.74 -0.50 -22.62
C ILE A 321 -4.23 -1.26 -23.84
N GLY A 322 -4.89 -0.57 -24.78
CA GLY A 322 -5.45 -1.20 -25.97
C GLY A 322 -6.42 -2.35 -25.69
N GLY A 323 -7.19 -2.27 -24.58
CA GLY A 323 -8.10 -3.32 -24.13
C GLY A 323 -7.46 -4.48 -23.37
N VAL A 324 -6.13 -4.48 -23.19
CA VAL A 324 -5.41 -5.46 -22.35
C VAL A 324 -5.40 -4.96 -20.91
N PRO A 325 -5.83 -5.78 -19.92
CA PRO A 325 -5.70 -5.44 -18.51
C PRO A 325 -4.23 -5.31 -18.10
N VAL A 326 -3.89 -4.23 -17.41
CA VAL A 326 -2.52 -3.88 -17.02
C VAL A 326 -2.48 -3.50 -15.54
N THR A 327 -1.42 -3.92 -14.87
CA THR A 327 -1.01 -3.41 -13.56
C THR A 327 0.16 -2.45 -13.76
N ILE A 328 0.02 -1.21 -13.26
CA ILE A 328 1.13 -0.27 -13.16
C ILE A 328 1.76 -0.43 -11.79
N ALA A 329 3.07 -0.56 -11.75
CA ALA A 329 3.87 -0.77 -10.56
C ALA A 329 5.05 0.21 -10.52
N GLY A 330 5.58 0.45 -9.33
CA GLY A 330 6.75 1.31 -9.13
C GLY A 330 7.33 1.17 -7.73
N GLY A 331 8.52 1.70 -7.54
CA GLY A 331 9.18 1.65 -6.24
C GLY A 331 10.50 2.41 -6.20
N LYS A 332 11.24 2.24 -5.12
CA LYS A 332 12.52 2.92 -4.86
C LYS A 332 13.59 2.68 -5.93
N VAL A 333 13.46 1.59 -6.69
CA VAL A 333 14.35 1.33 -7.85
C VAL A 333 14.26 2.41 -8.94
N GLY A 334 13.28 3.33 -8.84
CA GLY A 334 13.15 4.46 -9.77
C GLY A 334 12.63 4.05 -11.16
N TYR A 335 11.82 3.02 -11.24
CA TYR A 335 11.18 2.62 -12.49
C TYR A 335 9.67 2.55 -12.34
N VAL A 336 8.96 2.97 -13.37
CA VAL A 336 7.54 2.65 -13.59
C VAL A 336 7.47 1.43 -14.52
N TYR A 337 6.68 0.44 -14.12
CA TYR A 337 6.47 -0.81 -14.87
C TYR A 337 5.01 -0.90 -15.29
N ALA A 338 4.77 -1.29 -16.55
CA ALA A 338 3.46 -1.79 -16.98
C ALA A 338 3.53 -3.29 -17.18
N LEU A 339 2.73 -4.02 -16.42
CA LEU A 339 2.68 -5.47 -16.41
C LEU A 339 1.33 -5.94 -16.95
N ASN A 340 1.31 -7.01 -17.74
CA ASN A 340 0.06 -7.67 -18.08
C ASN A 340 -0.59 -8.21 -16.80
N ALA A 341 -1.77 -7.72 -16.44
CA ALA A 341 -2.42 -8.05 -15.16
C ALA A 341 -2.78 -9.53 -14.99
N ARG A 342 -2.86 -10.32 -16.09
CA ARG A 342 -3.17 -11.75 -16.03
C ARG A 342 -1.96 -12.65 -15.90
N THR A 343 -0.78 -12.18 -16.34
CA THR A 343 0.41 -13.03 -16.49
C THR A 343 1.66 -12.51 -15.79
N GLY A 344 1.66 -11.24 -15.34
CA GLY A 344 2.84 -10.56 -14.82
C GLY A 344 3.90 -10.22 -15.89
N ALA A 345 3.60 -10.46 -17.17
CA ALA A 345 4.56 -10.19 -18.23
C ALA A 345 4.79 -8.68 -18.41
N LEU A 346 6.06 -8.27 -18.46
CA LEU A 346 6.44 -6.88 -18.67
C LEU A 346 6.02 -6.42 -20.09
N LEU A 347 5.29 -5.33 -20.17
CA LEU A 347 4.92 -4.66 -21.42
C LEU A 347 5.92 -3.54 -21.74
N TRP A 348 6.18 -2.67 -20.76
CA TRP A 348 7.21 -1.64 -20.80
C TRP A 348 7.69 -1.29 -19.41
N LYS A 349 8.89 -0.73 -19.30
CA LYS A 349 9.41 -0.07 -18.10
C LYS A 349 10.12 1.21 -18.48
N THR A 350 10.04 2.22 -17.60
CA THR A 350 10.64 3.54 -17.83
C THR A 350 11.36 4.00 -16.57
N PRO A 351 12.63 4.41 -16.66
CA PRO A 351 13.31 5.04 -15.54
C PRO A 351 12.69 6.43 -15.29
N VAL A 352 12.57 6.79 -14.03
CA VAL A 352 12.03 8.08 -13.55
C VAL A 352 12.88 8.59 -12.40
N GLY A 353 13.06 9.91 -12.32
CA GLY A 353 13.98 10.53 -11.37
C GLY A 353 15.45 10.35 -11.78
N GLU A 354 16.36 10.60 -10.82
CA GLU A 354 17.80 10.59 -11.07
C GLU A 354 18.37 9.17 -11.02
N HIS A 355 19.07 8.76 -12.09
CA HIS A 355 19.80 7.50 -12.23
C HIS A 355 21.27 7.74 -12.54
N ASN A 356 22.18 6.93 -11.99
CA ASN A 356 23.62 7.05 -12.21
C ASN A 356 24.28 5.80 -12.84
N GLY A 357 23.47 4.90 -13.43
CA GLY A 357 23.94 3.74 -14.19
C GLY A 357 24.12 2.46 -13.36
N HIS A 358 23.64 2.44 -12.10
CA HIS A 358 23.71 1.30 -11.19
C HIS A 358 22.45 0.44 -11.15
N ASP A 359 21.53 0.62 -12.10
CA ASP A 359 20.22 -0.08 -12.15
C ASP A 359 20.31 -1.61 -12.31
N ASN A 360 21.45 -2.10 -12.80
CA ASN A 360 21.66 -3.53 -13.05
C ASN A 360 22.59 -4.20 -12.02
N ASP A 361 23.00 -3.51 -10.97
CA ASP A 361 23.96 -4.02 -10.00
C ASP A 361 23.52 -5.32 -9.33
N SER A 362 22.24 -5.45 -9.03
CA SER A 362 21.63 -6.67 -8.51
C SER A 362 21.87 -7.88 -9.46
N LEU A 363 21.70 -7.68 -10.76
CA LEU A 363 21.93 -8.72 -11.79
C LEU A 363 23.43 -9.00 -11.99
N LEU A 364 24.28 -7.96 -11.91
CA LEU A 364 25.73 -8.11 -11.97
C LEU A 364 26.25 -8.87 -10.75
N ALA A 365 25.71 -8.62 -9.55
CA ALA A 365 26.02 -9.39 -8.36
C ALA A 365 25.62 -10.86 -8.51
N LEU A 366 24.39 -11.15 -8.96
CA LEU A 366 23.92 -12.52 -9.23
C LEU A 366 24.81 -13.29 -10.20
N SER A 367 25.40 -12.60 -11.19
CA SER A 367 26.30 -13.20 -12.18
C SER A 367 27.77 -13.18 -11.77
N HIS A 368 28.10 -12.77 -10.53
CA HIS A 368 29.47 -12.58 -10.02
C HIS A 368 30.31 -11.60 -10.86
N GLN A 369 29.67 -10.61 -11.49
CA GLN A 369 30.33 -9.62 -12.36
C GLN A 369 30.40 -8.23 -11.70
N LEU A 370 29.72 -8.03 -10.57
CA LEU A 370 29.76 -6.75 -9.85
C LEU A 370 31.13 -6.58 -9.16
N THR A 371 31.79 -5.47 -9.48
CA THR A 371 33.01 -5.04 -8.82
C THR A 371 32.80 -3.67 -8.19
N ILE A 372 33.08 -3.56 -6.89
CA ILE A 372 32.83 -2.33 -6.13
C ILE A 372 34.14 -1.73 -5.65
N THR A 373 34.26 -0.43 -5.83
CA THR A 373 35.32 0.38 -5.24
C THR A 373 34.68 1.47 -4.39
N TYR A 374 34.97 1.49 -3.09
CA TYR A 374 34.44 2.48 -2.17
C TYR A 374 35.19 3.82 -2.25
N PRO A 375 34.52 4.99 -2.08
CA PRO A 375 33.07 5.14 -1.90
C PRO A 375 32.32 4.78 -3.19
N TYR A 376 31.14 4.14 -3.02
CA TYR A 376 30.29 3.66 -4.11
C TYR A 376 28.90 4.25 -3.99
N THR A 377 28.48 5.07 -4.94
CA THR A 377 27.21 5.79 -4.91
C THR A 377 26.22 5.22 -5.89
N VAL A 378 25.02 4.93 -5.42
CA VAL A 378 23.90 4.43 -6.21
C VAL A 378 22.76 5.47 -6.19
N ALA A 379 22.23 5.81 -7.34
CA ALA A 379 21.04 6.63 -7.50
C ALA A 379 20.04 5.91 -8.43
N PRO A 380 18.75 5.84 -8.01
CA PRO A 380 18.25 6.27 -6.70
C PRO A 380 18.79 5.40 -5.56
N GLY A 381 18.79 5.97 -4.33
CA GLY A 381 19.18 5.26 -3.10
C GLY A 381 17.97 4.73 -2.34
N SER A 382 18.18 4.25 -1.11
CA SER A 382 17.14 3.62 -0.28
C SER A 382 16.00 4.55 0.17
N LEU A 383 16.15 5.85 0.05
CA LEU A 383 15.07 6.83 0.18
C LEU A 383 14.86 7.62 -1.13
N GLY A 384 15.35 7.09 -2.24
CA GLY A 384 15.18 7.65 -3.57
C GLY A 384 14.10 6.93 -4.38
N GLY A 385 13.93 7.33 -5.64
CA GLY A 385 12.95 6.74 -6.55
C GLY A 385 11.50 7.05 -6.18
N ILE A 386 10.60 6.10 -6.35
CA ILE A 386 9.16 6.25 -6.11
C ILE A 386 8.85 5.76 -4.69
N LEU A 387 8.59 6.68 -3.76
CA LEU A 387 8.22 6.37 -2.39
C LEU A 387 6.73 6.56 -2.09
N SER A 388 6.01 7.25 -2.96
CA SER A 388 4.59 7.54 -2.77
C SER A 388 3.75 7.05 -3.95
N ASN A 389 2.44 6.94 -3.74
CA ASN A 389 1.55 6.34 -4.73
C ASN A 389 1.43 7.18 -6.00
N MET A 390 1.44 6.50 -7.13
CA MET A 390 1.23 7.07 -8.45
C MET A 390 -0.26 7.31 -8.71
N ALA A 391 -0.58 8.03 -9.80
CA ALA A 391 -1.94 8.17 -10.30
C ALA A 391 -2.03 7.77 -11.78
N VAL A 392 -3.21 7.29 -12.21
CA VAL A 392 -3.50 7.00 -13.61
C VAL A 392 -4.81 7.66 -14.02
N ALA A 393 -4.74 8.48 -15.04
CA ALA A 393 -5.93 9.14 -15.60
C ALA A 393 -5.71 9.49 -17.09
N ASP A 394 -6.76 9.35 -17.89
CA ASP A 394 -6.86 9.84 -19.27
C ASP A 394 -5.66 9.48 -20.16
N GLY A 395 -5.11 8.27 -19.99
CA GLY A 395 -4.02 7.77 -20.82
C GLY A 395 -2.61 8.15 -20.35
N SER A 396 -2.47 8.75 -19.17
CA SER A 396 -1.18 9.09 -18.56
C SER A 396 -1.02 8.47 -17.18
N VAL A 397 0.23 8.14 -16.81
CA VAL A 397 0.68 7.76 -15.47
C VAL A 397 1.41 8.97 -14.89
N TYR A 398 1.05 9.39 -13.68
CA TYR A 398 1.69 10.47 -12.95
C TYR A 398 2.46 9.92 -11.77
N VAL A 399 3.72 10.31 -11.66
CA VAL A 399 4.64 9.80 -10.65
C VAL A 399 5.38 10.95 -9.98
N ALA A 400 5.64 10.80 -8.69
CA ALA A 400 6.50 11.68 -7.92
C ALA A 400 7.74 10.89 -7.48
N THR A 401 8.92 11.39 -7.75
CA THR A 401 10.21 10.75 -7.49
C THR A 401 11.09 11.57 -6.58
N ILE A 402 11.99 10.92 -5.89
CA ILE A 402 12.95 11.50 -4.98
C ILE A 402 14.35 11.28 -5.52
N ASP A 403 15.11 12.36 -5.69
CA ASP A 403 16.49 12.35 -6.18
C ASP A 403 17.47 12.26 -4.99
N LEU A 404 17.45 11.15 -4.28
CA LEU A 404 18.29 10.95 -3.11
C LEU A 404 19.16 9.71 -3.29
N PRO A 405 20.48 9.87 -3.55
CA PRO A 405 21.40 8.76 -3.68
C PRO A 405 21.81 8.18 -2.32
N ILE A 406 22.28 6.94 -2.32
CA ILE A 406 22.98 6.31 -1.19
C ILE A 406 24.44 6.11 -1.54
N THR A 407 25.33 6.37 -0.59
CA THR A 407 26.77 6.14 -0.77
C THR A 407 27.29 5.12 0.23
N TYR A 408 27.81 4.01 -0.28
CA TYR A 408 28.50 2.98 0.48
C TYR A 408 29.94 3.39 0.71
N THR A 409 30.39 3.40 1.95
CA THR A 409 31.78 3.65 2.36
C THR A 409 32.52 2.38 2.74
N GLY A 410 31.81 1.25 2.75
CA GLY A 410 32.30 -0.09 3.02
C GLY A 410 31.17 -1.11 2.83
N SER A 411 31.47 -2.39 3.00
CA SER A 411 30.51 -3.48 2.80
C SER A 411 29.26 -3.43 3.70
N ASN A 412 29.37 -2.74 4.84
CA ASN A 412 28.28 -2.59 5.82
C ASN A 412 28.15 -1.14 6.31
N SER A 413 28.64 -0.17 5.55
CA SER A 413 28.66 1.24 5.96
C SER A 413 28.11 2.13 4.88
N VAL A 414 27.15 2.98 5.22
CA VAL A 414 26.50 3.90 4.29
C VAL A 414 26.55 5.33 4.79
N THR A 415 26.54 6.30 3.87
CA THR A 415 26.41 7.73 4.12
C THR A 415 25.48 8.36 3.08
N GLY A 416 24.91 9.52 3.35
CA GLY A 416 24.11 10.27 2.37
C GLY A 416 22.61 9.96 2.34
N ASN A 417 22.16 8.96 3.07
CA ASN A 417 20.77 8.53 3.09
C ASN A 417 19.97 9.19 4.22
N LYS A 418 19.99 10.53 4.28
CA LYS A 418 19.25 11.27 5.31
C LYS A 418 18.42 12.36 4.67
N ALA A 419 17.09 12.29 4.88
CA ALA A 419 16.23 13.43 4.64
C ALA A 419 16.71 14.64 5.45
N GLY A 420 16.82 15.82 4.83
CA GLY A 420 17.27 17.07 5.46
C GLY A 420 18.56 17.65 4.89
N GLY A 421 19.09 17.10 3.78
CA GLY A 421 20.20 17.65 2.98
C GLY A 421 19.73 18.53 1.82
N PRO A 422 20.55 18.78 0.80
CA PRO A 422 20.08 19.32 -0.48
C PRO A 422 19.29 18.22 -1.19
N GLU A 423 17.98 18.25 -1.00
CA GLU A 423 17.03 17.26 -1.50
C GLU A 423 16.29 17.85 -2.67
N SER A 424 16.11 17.06 -3.72
CA SER A 424 15.25 17.37 -4.84
C SER A 424 14.36 16.18 -5.17
N GLY A 425 13.42 16.41 -6.03
CA GLY A 425 12.58 15.39 -6.61
C GLY A 425 11.98 15.88 -7.91
N GLU A 426 11.29 15.00 -8.56
CA GLU A 426 10.65 15.24 -9.83
C GLU A 426 9.20 14.82 -9.79
N ILE A 427 8.39 15.44 -10.61
CA ILE A 427 7.02 15.03 -10.88
C ILE A 427 6.92 14.86 -12.38
N GLU A 428 6.61 13.64 -12.81
CA GLU A 428 6.63 13.26 -14.19
C GLU A 428 5.27 12.75 -14.66
N ALA A 429 4.95 12.96 -15.93
CA ALA A 429 3.87 12.27 -16.62
C ALA A 429 4.44 11.35 -17.70
N LEU A 430 3.92 10.13 -17.75
CA LEU A 430 4.28 9.14 -18.74
C LEU A 430 3.04 8.73 -19.54
N SER A 431 3.19 8.56 -20.84
CA SER A 431 2.17 7.93 -21.67
C SER A 431 1.86 6.52 -21.18
N LEU A 432 0.65 6.26 -20.74
CA LEU A 432 0.21 4.94 -20.30
C LEU A 432 0.43 3.87 -21.38
N ALA A 433 0.20 4.23 -22.64
CA ALA A 433 0.31 3.28 -23.75
C ALA A 433 1.75 2.83 -24.03
N THR A 434 2.75 3.69 -23.82
CA THR A 434 4.12 3.45 -24.27
C THR A 434 5.20 3.59 -23.22
N GLY A 435 4.86 4.12 -22.05
CA GLY A 435 5.80 4.48 -20.99
C GLY A 435 6.66 5.72 -21.31
N LYS A 436 6.47 6.38 -22.45
CA LYS A 436 7.28 7.54 -22.82
C LYS A 436 6.97 8.71 -21.89
N VAL A 437 8.01 9.38 -21.37
CA VAL A 437 7.88 10.61 -20.59
C VAL A 437 7.27 11.71 -21.47
N GLU A 438 6.19 12.32 -21.00
CA GLU A 438 5.45 13.39 -21.65
C GLU A 438 5.97 14.75 -21.19
N TRP A 439 6.19 14.89 -19.89
CA TRP A 439 6.83 16.04 -19.25
C TRP A 439 7.47 15.63 -17.91
N ASP A 440 8.42 16.44 -17.45
CA ASP A 440 9.14 16.31 -16.19
C ASP A 440 9.26 17.69 -15.54
N THR A 441 8.95 17.78 -14.25
CA THR A 441 8.98 19.01 -13.45
C THR A 441 9.80 18.79 -12.18
N LYS A 442 10.95 19.45 -12.11
CA LYS A 442 11.81 19.43 -10.92
C LYS A 442 11.18 20.24 -9.78
N VAL A 443 11.28 19.69 -8.56
CA VAL A 443 10.86 20.36 -7.33
C VAL A 443 12.02 20.41 -6.32
N ALA A 444 12.02 21.44 -5.48
CA ALA A 444 13.15 21.75 -4.61
C ALA A 444 13.22 20.91 -3.33
N THR A 445 12.35 19.93 -3.16
CA THR A 445 12.33 19.01 -2.00
C THR A 445 11.47 17.79 -2.33
N LEU A 446 11.43 16.80 -1.43
CA LEU A 446 10.80 15.51 -1.64
C LEU A 446 9.28 15.63 -1.85
N PRO A 447 8.72 15.17 -3.00
CA PRO A 447 7.28 15.16 -3.24
C PRO A 447 6.65 13.88 -2.67
N LEU A 448 6.34 13.86 -1.38
CA LEU A 448 5.84 12.70 -0.63
C LEU A 448 4.32 12.60 -0.54
N GLY A 449 3.58 13.60 -1.06
CA GLY A 449 2.11 13.62 -0.95
C GLY A 449 1.36 12.73 -1.92
N ALA A 450 2.04 11.86 -2.65
CA ALA A 450 1.54 11.07 -3.77
C ALA A 450 0.98 11.93 -4.92
N ALA A 451 0.85 11.34 -6.09
CA ALA A 451 0.16 11.98 -7.21
C ALA A 451 -1.36 11.82 -7.06
N THR A 452 -2.14 12.88 -7.24
CA THR A 452 -3.62 12.83 -7.18
C THR A 452 -4.22 13.72 -8.25
N VAL A 453 -5.04 13.14 -9.11
CA VAL A 453 -5.63 13.83 -10.26
C VAL A 453 -6.98 14.45 -9.90
N SER A 454 -7.19 15.69 -10.34
CA SER A 454 -8.44 16.43 -10.24
C SER A 454 -8.65 17.26 -11.52
N ASN A 455 -9.54 16.82 -12.39
CA ASN A 455 -9.75 17.44 -13.70
C ASN A 455 -8.43 17.59 -14.50
N ASN A 456 -8.07 18.82 -14.86
CA ASN A 456 -6.82 19.14 -15.54
C ASN A 456 -5.65 19.46 -14.61
N LEU A 457 -5.76 19.12 -13.31
CA LEU A 457 -4.73 19.31 -12.31
C LEU A 457 -4.16 18.01 -11.78
N LEU A 458 -2.90 18.05 -11.42
CA LEU A 458 -2.22 17.04 -10.60
C LEU A 458 -1.82 17.70 -9.27
N PHE A 459 -2.32 17.18 -8.17
CA PHE A 459 -1.97 17.62 -6.84
C PHE A 459 -0.92 16.71 -6.20
N THR A 460 -0.03 17.30 -5.40
CA THR A 460 0.82 16.61 -4.43
C THR A 460 1.23 17.54 -3.31
N THR A 461 1.84 17.01 -2.24
CA THR A 461 2.49 17.81 -1.21
C THR A 461 3.99 17.57 -1.19
N LEU A 462 4.74 18.62 -0.92
CA LEU A 462 6.17 18.55 -0.71
C LEU A 462 6.46 18.37 0.79
N TYR A 463 7.54 17.67 1.09
CA TYR A 463 7.96 17.33 2.46
C TYR A 463 8.05 18.54 3.39
N THR A 464 8.45 19.71 2.87
CA THR A 464 8.49 20.99 3.61
C THR A 464 7.12 21.55 3.96
N GLY A 465 6.02 20.87 3.58
CA GLY A 465 4.66 21.31 3.86
C GLY A 465 4.10 22.28 2.83
N THR A 466 4.42 22.11 1.56
CA THR A 466 3.81 22.88 0.48
C THR A 466 2.85 22.02 -0.32
N LEU A 467 1.57 22.38 -0.34
CA LEU A 467 0.60 21.82 -1.29
C LEU A 467 0.83 22.48 -2.64
N ILE A 468 1.02 21.71 -3.69
CA ILE A 468 1.15 22.20 -5.06
C ILE A 468 0.11 21.55 -5.98
N ALA A 469 -0.28 22.27 -7.02
CA ALA A 469 -1.02 21.71 -8.14
C ALA A 469 -0.32 22.07 -9.45
N LEU A 470 -0.19 21.08 -10.33
CA LEU A 470 0.40 21.20 -11.65
C LEU A 470 -0.70 21.10 -12.72
N ASP A 471 -0.55 21.81 -13.81
CA ASP A 471 -1.32 21.57 -15.03
C ASP A 471 -0.90 20.23 -15.63
N ARG A 472 -1.86 19.32 -15.80
CA ARG A 472 -1.60 17.93 -16.24
C ARG A 472 -1.04 17.82 -17.66
N ALA A 473 -1.34 18.78 -18.52
CA ALA A 473 -0.89 18.74 -19.90
C ALA A 473 0.57 19.20 -20.06
N THR A 474 1.05 20.04 -19.15
CA THR A 474 2.34 20.71 -19.31
C THR A 474 3.33 20.48 -18.17
N GLY A 475 2.87 19.98 -17.02
CA GLY A 475 3.66 19.89 -15.80
C GLY A 475 3.90 21.22 -15.09
N ALA A 476 3.37 22.34 -15.61
CA ALA A 476 3.58 23.66 -15.00
C ALA A 476 2.89 23.75 -13.63
N ILE A 477 3.62 24.20 -12.60
CA ILE A 477 3.04 24.48 -11.28
C ILE A 477 2.16 25.71 -11.39
N VAL A 478 0.85 25.55 -11.18
CA VAL A 478 -0.16 26.62 -11.31
C VAL A 478 -0.72 27.07 -9.97
N TYR A 479 -0.48 26.31 -8.90
CA TYR A 479 -0.91 26.65 -7.54
C TYR A 479 0.10 26.19 -6.52
N GLN A 480 0.31 27.00 -5.46
CA GLN A 480 1.13 26.65 -4.30
C GLN A 480 0.49 27.24 -3.03
N HIS A 481 0.49 26.45 -1.95
CA HIS A 481 0.00 26.88 -0.65
C HIS A 481 0.84 26.27 0.45
N GLN A 482 1.29 27.11 1.43
CA GLN A 482 2.06 26.64 2.58
C GLN A 482 1.14 26.06 3.62
N LEU A 483 1.36 24.80 3.98
CA LEU A 483 0.64 24.09 5.03
C LEU A 483 1.14 24.48 6.43
N PRO A 484 0.34 24.25 7.48
CA PRO A 484 0.74 24.54 8.86
C PRO A 484 1.96 23.75 9.36
N THR A 485 2.17 22.52 8.85
CA THR A 485 3.33 21.67 9.18
C THR A 485 3.87 21.01 7.90
N SER A 486 4.99 20.29 8.02
CA SER A 486 5.46 19.37 6.98
C SER A 486 4.38 18.33 6.61
N ALA A 487 4.52 17.71 5.44
CA ALA A 487 3.58 16.70 4.93
C ALA A 487 4.34 15.46 4.46
N ASN A 488 3.83 14.29 4.83
CA ASN A 488 4.36 12.98 4.44
C ASN A 488 3.20 11.97 4.27
N ALA A 489 2.07 12.44 3.76
CA ALA A 489 0.92 11.57 3.51
C ALA A 489 0.21 11.98 2.24
N PRO A 490 -0.37 11.00 1.54
CA PRO A 490 -1.20 11.27 0.37
C PRO A 490 -2.44 12.11 0.72
N ILE A 491 -2.85 12.96 -0.21
CA ILE A 491 -4.07 13.76 -0.10
C ILE A 491 -5.28 13.00 -0.66
N ALA A 492 -6.49 13.43 -0.27
CA ALA A 492 -7.74 13.02 -0.93
C ALA A 492 -8.40 14.23 -1.60
N VAL A 493 -8.90 14.05 -2.82
CA VAL A 493 -9.57 15.08 -3.61
C VAL A 493 -10.91 14.56 -4.13
N PHE A 494 -11.99 15.30 -3.91
CA PHE A 494 -13.34 14.93 -4.38
C PHE A 494 -14.25 16.15 -4.37
N GLY A 495 -15.23 16.20 -5.26
CA GLY A 495 -16.13 17.35 -5.39
C GLY A 495 -15.33 18.67 -5.39
N ASN A 496 -15.68 19.59 -4.50
CA ASN A 496 -15.00 20.87 -4.32
C ASN A 496 -13.94 20.87 -3.20
N THR A 497 -13.51 19.71 -2.69
CA THR A 497 -12.72 19.56 -1.47
C THR A 497 -11.38 18.88 -1.72
N VAL A 498 -10.33 19.40 -1.06
CA VAL A 498 -9.02 18.75 -0.89
C VAL A 498 -8.79 18.53 0.61
N LEU A 499 -8.60 17.29 1.03
CA LEU A 499 -8.18 16.94 2.38
C LEU A 499 -6.68 16.71 2.41
N VAL A 500 -5.98 17.46 3.24
CA VAL A 500 -4.52 17.43 3.31
C VAL A 500 -4.08 17.04 4.71
N PRO A 501 -3.46 15.86 4.89
CA PRO A 501 -2.80 15.49 6.13
C PRO A 501 -1.54 16.32 6.32
N SER A 502 -1.59 17.31 7.20
CA SER A 502 -0.47 18.18 7.58
C SER A 502 0.09 17.68 8.92
N GLY A 503 0.85 16.62 8.89
CA GLY A 503 1.32 15.90 10.08
C GLY A 503 2.65 15.19 9.85
N GLY A 504 3.42 15.60 8.87
CA GLY A 504 4.76 15.08 8.61
C GLY A 504 5.75 15.36 9.74
N PRO A 505 6.99 14.89 9.64
CA PRO A 505 7.99 15.04 10.69
C PRO A 505 8.35 16.50 10.94
N LYS A 506 8.82 16.80 12.15
CA LYS A 506 9.35 18.12 12.47
C LYS A 506 10.67 18.33 11.74
N THR A 507 10.64 19.10 10.66
CA THR A 507 11.86 19.51 9.96
C THR A 507 12.41 20.80 10.55
N SER A 508 13.73 20.97 10.56
CA SER A 508 14.39 22.25 10.89
C SER A 508 14.19 23.32 9.80
N ALA A 509 13.65 22.94 8.65
CA ALA A 509 13.30 23.84 7.55
C ALA A 509 11.99 24.60 7.85
N LYS A 510 11.93 25.82 7.37
CA LYS A 510 10.95 26.90 7.60
C LYS A 510 9.47 26.51 7.49
N GLY A 511 8.94 25.63 8.29
CA GLY A 511 7.53 25.27 8.22
C GLY A 511 7.04 24.25 9.24
N GLY A 512 7.88 23.74 10.11
CA GLY A 512 7.56 22.54 10.85
C GLY A 512 7.22 22.66 12.34
N GLY A 513 6.72 23.78 12.84
CA GLY A 513 6.49 24.00 14.29
C GLY A 513 5.06 23.80 14.79
N GLY A 514 4.10 23.48 13.93
CA GLY A 514 2.70 23.31 14.27
C GLY A 514 2.37 21.92 14.83
N ASN A 515 1.18 21.78 15.44
CA ASN A 515 0.65 20.46 15.79
C ASN A 515 0.16 19.74 14.53
N PRO A 516 0.31 18.41 14.44
CA PRO A 516 -0.25 17.60 13.37
C PRO A 516 -1.76 17.83 13.23
N GLN A 517 -2.24 17.96 12.01
CA GLN A 517 -3.65 18.21 11.75
C GLN A 517 -4.07 17.71 10.35
N LEU A 518 -5.33 17.38 10.22
CA LEU A 518 -5.99 17.23 8.93
C LEU A 518 -6.61 18.57 8.56
N VAL A 519 -6.30 19.09 7.37
CA VAL A 519 -6.86 20.35 6.87
C VAL A 519 -7.75 20.10 5.66
N ALA A 520 -8.95 20.65 5.67
CA ALA A 520 -9.83 20.68 4.51
C ALA A 520 -9.74 22.04 3.80
N TYR A 521 -9.46 22.01 2.52
CA TYR A 521 -9.55 23.17 1.64
C TYR A 521 -10.72 22.97 0.67
N THR A 522 -11.48 24.04 0.43
CA THR A 522 -12.61 24.02 -0.50
C THR A 522 -12.57 25.23 -1.42
N ILE A 523 -13.13 25.07 -2.62
CA ILE A 523 -13.52 26.19 -3.47
C ILE A 523 -14.97 26.61 -3.11
N PRO A 524 -15.30 27.90 -3.26
CA PRO A 524 -16.65 28.41 -2.98
C PRO A 524 -17.74 27.74 -3.80
#